data_d9aa7b3c926c3cb7cd04fe61ef784665
#
_entry.id   d9aa7b3c926c3cb7cd04fe61ef784665
#
_cell.length_a   1.000
_cell.length_b   1.000
_cell.length_c   1.000
_cell.angle_alpha   90.00
_cell.angle_beta   90.00
_cell.angle_gamma   90.00
#
_symmetry.space_group_name_H-M   'P 1'
#
loop_
_entity.id
_entity.type
_entity.pdbx_description
1 polymer ?
#
loop_
_entity_poly.entity_id
_entity_poly.type
_entity_poly.pdbx_seq_one_letter_code
_entity_poly.pdbx_strand_id
1 'polypeptide(L)'
;MCIRDRRSVAEEGKSVLFVGTKKQAQEAIKDEALKADMYFVNERWLGGMLTNFQTIQKRVNRLKELEAMEAEGVFEVLTKKEVQGLKHEMEKLEKYLGGIKDMDKLPGALFIVDPRKERIAVAEAHKLNIPIVAIIDTNCDPDEIDYPIPGNDDAIRAVRLLTGKIADAIIEGRQGEAAEAVAEDAG
;
A
#
# COMPACT_ATOMS: atom_id res chain seq x y z
N MET A 1 15.81 13.87 -9.21
CA MET A 1 15.15 13.49 -7.97
C MET A 1 16.20 13.06 -6.95
N CYS A 2 16.39 13.85 -5.92
CA CYS A 2 17.37 13.55 -4.88
C CYS A 2 16.87 12.44 -3.95
N ILE A 3 17.76 11.57 -3.52
CA ILE A 3 17.54 10.58 -2.47
C ILE A 3 16.98 11.22 -1.19
N ARG A 4 17.27 12.51 -0.96
CA ARG A 4 16.74 13.32 0.14
C ARG A 4 15.22 13.41 0.18
N ASP A 5 14.57 13.59 -0.98
CA ASP A 5 13.11 13.81 -1.03
C ASP A 5 12.31 12.53 -0.69
N ARG A 6 12.94 11.35 -0.85
CA ARG A 6 12.36 10.06 -0.49
C ARG A 6 12.46 9.78 1.01
N ARG A 7 13.51 10.30 1.65
CA ARG A 7 13.69 10.21 3.10
C ARG A 7 12.68 11.08 3.84
N SER A 8 12.36 12.28 3.32
CA SER A 8 11.49 13.23 4.01
C SER A 8 10.09 12.70 4.31
N VAL A 9 9.52 11.84 3.46
CA VAL A 9 8.20 11.24 3.70
C VAL A 9 8.25 10.18 4.80
N ALA A 10 9.33 9.43 4.86
CA ALA A 10 9.56 8.44 5.92
C ALA A 10 9.93 9.12 7.26
N GLU A 11 10.71 10.20 7.20
CA GLU A 11 11.15 10.99 8.35
C GLU A 11 10.00 11.70 9.09
N GLU A 12 8.84 11.88 8.46
CA GLU A 12 7.65 12.46 9.11
C GLU A 12 6.74 11.41 9.78
N GLY A 13 7.19 10.17 9.97
CA GLY A 13 6.41 9.08 10.57
C GLY A 13 5.17 8.69 9.77
N LYS A 14 5.08 9.09 8.50
CA LYS A 14 3.95 8.81 7.61
C LYS A 14 4.15 7.46 6.91
N SER A 15 3.05 6.73 6.74
CA SER A 15 3.07 5.49 5.99
C SER A 15 3.09 5.72 4.48
N VAL A 16 3.66 4.78 3.75
CA VAL A 16 3.64 4.73 2.29
C VAL A 16 2.75 3.58 1.83
N LEU A 17 1.84 3.87 0.92
CA LEU A 17 1.00 2.87 0.29
C LEU A 17 1.58 2.49 -1.07
N PHE A 18 1.96 1.21 -1.20
CA PHE A 18 2.45 0.64 -2.46
C PHE A 18 1.26 0.18 -3.31
N VAL A 19 1.18 0.65 -4.54
CA VAL A 19 0.08 0.34 -5.47
C VAL A 19 0.64 -0.22 -6.77
N GLY A 20 0.21 -1.41 -7.13
CA GLY A 20 0.61 -2.04 -8.38
C GLY A 20 -0.25 -3.26 -8.66
N THR A 21 -1.25 -3.12 -9.51
CA THR A 21 -2.19 -4.20 -9.87
C THR A 21 -1.78 -4.93 -11.15
N LYS A 22 -0.75 -4.43 -11.83
CA LYS A 22 -0.17 -5.06 -13.00
C LYS A 22 0.42 -6.41 -12.64
N LYS A 23 0.18 -7.43 -13.45
CA LYS A 23 0.64 -8.80 -13.18
C LYS A 23 2.15 -8.88 -12.89
N GLN A 24 2.95 -8.06 -13.59
CA GLN A 24 4.39 -7.98 -13.41
C GLN A 24 4.83 -7.31 -12.10
N ALA A 25 3.94 -6.57 -11.45
CA ALA A 25 4.21 -5.79 -10.25
C ALA A 25 3.62 -6.40 -8.97
N GLN A 26 2.58 -7.21 -9.07
CA GLN A 26 1.79 -7.69 -7.92
C GLN A 26 2.64 -8.31 -6.81
N GLU A 27 3.53 -9.22 -7.18
CA GLU A 27 4.39 -9.93 -6.21
C GLU A 27 5.45 -9.00 -5.62
N ALA A 28 6.11 -8.20 -6.46
CA ALA A 28 7.12 -7.25 -6.01
C ALA A 28 6.54 -6.19 -5.06
N ILE A 29 5.36 -5.66 -5.35
CA ILE A 29 4.65 -4.71 -4.50
C ILE A 29 4.36 -5.31 -3.13
N LYS A 30 3.84 -6.52 -3.08
CA LYS A 30 3.54 -7.21 -1.82
C LYS A 30 4.80 -7.47 -1.00
N ASP A 31 5.80 -8.08 -1.60
CA ASP A 31 7.04 -8.50 -0.92
C ASP A 31 7.80 -7.30 -0.36
N GLU A 32 7.98 -6.26 -1.16
CA GLU A 32 8.73 -5.08 -0.77
C GLU A 32 7.98 -4.19 0.23
N ALA A 33 6.65 -4.10 0.13
CA ALA A 33 5.84 -3.42 1.13
C ALA A 33 5.90 -4.11 2.50
N LEU A 34 5.81 -5.44 2.53
CA LEU A 34 5.95 -6.21 3.76
C LEU A 34 7.33 -6.09 4.36
N LYS A 35 8.38 -6.09 3.53
CA LYS A 35 9.77 -5.88 3.98
C LYS A 35 9.97 -4.51 4.65
N ALA A 36 9.33 -3.47 4.13
CA ALA A 36 9.37 -2.12 4.67
C ALA A 36 8.36 -1.88 5.81
N ASP A 37 7.56 -2.87 6.17
CA ASP A 37 6.44 -2.75 7.13
C ASP A 37 5.46 -1.64 6.71
N MET A 38 5.15 -1.61 5.43
CA MET A 38 4.23 -0.66 4.79
C MET A 38 3.01 -1.37 4.22
N TYR A 39 2.06 -0.60 3.73
CA TYR A 39 0.80 -1.11 3.19
C TYR A 39 0.87 -1.27 1.69
N PHE A 40 0.03 -2.13 1.12
CA PHE A 40 0.00 -2.37 -0.31
C PHE A 40 -1.40 -2.66 -0.85
N VAL A 41 -1.58 -2.38 -2.13
CA VAL A 41 -2.72 -2.80 -2.96
C VAL A 41 -2.15 -3.39 -4.24
N ASN A 42 -2.27 -4.70 -4.41
CA ASN A 42 -1.67 -5.43 -5.52
C ASN A 42 -2.66 -6.22 -6.38
N GLU A 43 -3.93 -6.27 -6.01
CA GLU A 43 -4.96 -6.99 -6.77
C GLU A 43 -5.85 -6.04 -7.57
N ARG A 44 -6.52 -5.14 -6.91
CA ARG A 44 -7.38 -4.15 -7.54
C ARG A 44 -7.54 -2.93 -6.64
N TRP A 45 -7.40 -1.74 -7.22
CA TRP A 45 -7.80 -0.52 -6.54
C TRP A 45 -9.32 -0.41 -6.50
N LEU A 46 -9.88 -0.34 -5.31
CA LEU A 46 -11.31 -0.08 -5.13
C LEU A 46 -11.53 1.43 -5.09
N GLY A 47 -12.46 1.94 -5.90
CA GLY A 47 -12.79 3.36 -5.88
C GLY A 47 -13.18 3.82 -4.48
N GLY A 48 -12.60 4.94 -4.03
CA GLY A 48 -12.81 5.49 -2.70
C GLY A 48 -11.87 4.98 -1.60
N MET A 49 -10.82 4.22 -1.94
CA MET A 49 -9.86 3.74 -0.94
C MET A 49 -9.20 4.87 -0.13
N LEU A 50 -9.05 6.04 -0.73
CA LEU A 50 -8.54 7.24 -0.06
C LEU A 50 -9.66 8.25 0.21
N THR A 51 -10.44 8.59 -0.80
CA THR A 51 -11.50 9.61 -0.71
C THR A 51 -12.72 9.18 0.11
N ASN A 52 -12.95 7.87 0.24
CA ASN A 52 -14.01 7.29 1.09
C ASN A 52 -13.39 6.28 2.09
N PHE A 53 -12.36 6.71 2.75
CA PHE A 53 -11.56 5.88 3.66
C PHE A 53 -12.39 5.29 4.81
N GLN A 54 -13.35 6.04 5.34
CA GLN A 54 -14.22 5.54 6.40
C GLN A 54 -15.04 4.30 5.98
N THR A 55 -15.52 4.26 4.76
CA THR A 55 -16.25 3.10 4.22
C THR A 55 -15.29 1.92 4.02
N ILE A 56 -14.09 2.15 3.57
CA ILE A 56 -13.04 1.12 3.44
C ILE A 56 -12.67 0.56 4.83
N GLN A 57 -12.55 1.41 5.83
CA GLN A 57 -12.29 0.99 7.21
C GLN A 57 -13.41 0.08 7.76
N LYS A 58 -14.66 0.35 7.44
CA LYS A 58 -15.77 -0.56 7.82
C LYS A 58 -15.62 -1.94 7.20
N ARG A 59 -15.18 -2.01 5.95
CA ARG A 59 -14.91 -3.30 5.27
C ARG A 59 -13.68 -4.02 5.87
N VAL A 60 -12.64 -3.28 6.22
CA VAL A 60 -11.48 -3.83 6.93
C VAL A 60 -11.88 -4.39 8.29
N ASN A 61 -12.70 -3.66 9.05
CA ASN A 61 -13.22 -4.12 10.33
C ASN A 61 -14.10 -5.38 10.17
N ARG A 62 -14.88 -5.45 9.10
CA ARG A 62 -15.64 -6.66 8.76
C ARG A 62 -14.72 -7.86 8.50
N LEU A 63 -13.60 -7.66 7.81
CA LEU A 63 -12.59 -8.70 7.61
C LEU A 63 -12.02 -9.19 8.95
N LYS A 64 -11.63 -8.28 9.82
CA LYS A 64 -11.13 -8.61 11.17
C LYS A 64 -12.16 -9.35 12.02
N GLU A 65 -13.42 -8.95 11.93
CA GLU A 65 -14.54 -9.63 12.61
C GLU A 65 -14.68 -11.10 12.12
N LEU A 66 -14.64 -11.32 10.80
CA LEU A 66 -14.73 -12.68 10.24
C LEU A 66 -13.54 -13.55 10.65
N GLU A 67 -12.33 -12.99 10.66
CA GLU A 67 -11.14 -13.70 11.14
C GLU A 67 -11.25 -14.06 12.62
N ALA A 68 -11.76 -13.15 13.46
CA ALA A 68 -12.00 -13.40 14.87
C ALA A 68 -13.05 -14.51 15.08
N MET A 69 -14.14 -14.49 14.33
CA MET A 69 -15.17 -15.52 14.37
C MET A 69 -14.62 -16.91 14.01
N GLU A 70 -13.72 -16.99 13.01
CA GLU A 70 -13.06 -18.25 12.66
C GLU A 70 -12.13 -18.72 13.79
N ALA A 71 -11.32 -17.83 14.35
CA ALA A 71 -10.37 -18.15 15.41
C ALA A 71 -11.06 -18.57 16.71
N GLU A 72 -12.23 -18.00 17.03
CA GLU A 72 -13.03 -18.31 18.20
C GLU A 72 -13.92 -19.58 18.03
N GLY A 73 -13.86 -20.23 16.88
CA GLY A 73 -14.63 -21.45 16.60
C GLY A 73 -16.11 -21.21 16.33
N VAL A 74 -16.55 -19.97 16.11
CA VAL A 74 -17.96 -19.63 15.80
C VAL A 74 -18.45 -20.37 14.55
N PHE A 75 -17.56 -20.63 13.59
CA PHE A 75 -17.91 -21.37 12.38
C PHE A 75 -18.29 -22.83 12.62
N GLU A 76 -17.91 -23.42 13.76
CA GLU A 76 -18.23 -24.82 14.11
C GLU A 76 -19.71 -25.00 14.49
N VAL A 77 -20.36 -23.93 14.97
CA VAL A 77 -21.78 -23.97 15.38
C VAL A 77 -22.75 -23.52 14.29
N LEU A 78 -22.23 -23.03 13.16
CA LEU A 78 -23.03 -22.60 12.01
C LEU A 78 -23.25 -23.71 10.99
N THR A 79 -24.26 -23.56 10.15
CA THR A 79 -24.50 -24.49 9.05
C THR A 79 -23.38 -24.39 8.00
N LYS A 80 -23.13 -25.50 7.30
CA LYS A 80 -22.11 -25.57 6.24
C LYS A 80 -22.29 -24.49 5.16
N LYS A 81 -23.54 -24.16 4.83
CA LYS A 81 -23.87 -23.16 3.82
C LYS A 81 -23.51 -21.74 4.31
N GLU A 82 -23.79 -21.43 5.56
CA GLU A 82 -23.44 -20.14 6.17
C GLU A 82 -21.92 -19.99 6.27
N VAL A 83 -21.22 -21.00 6.76
CA VAL A 83 -19.75 -21.00 6.83
C VAL A 83 -19.12 -20.79 5.46
N GLN A 84 -19.62 -21.46 4.43
CA GLN A 84 -19.11 -21.28 3.07
C GLN A 84 -19.30 -19.85 2.56
N GLY A 85 -20.45 -19.23 2.86
CA GLY A 85 -20.71 -17.82 2.53
C GLY A 85 -19.76 -16.85 3.23
N LEU A 86 -19.56 -17.04 4.55
CA LEU A 86 -18.65 -16.22 5.35
C LEU A 86 -17.19 -16.39 4.93
N LYS A 87 -16.75 -17.60 4.65
CA LYS A 87 -15.39 -17.85 4.12
C LYS A 87 -15.15 -17.20 2.76
N HIS A 88 -16.12 -17.28 1.87
CA HIS A 88 -16.03 -16.61 0.57
C HIS A 88 -15.95 -15.08 0.70
N GLU A 89 -16.76 -14.49 1.61
CA GLU A 89 -16.68 -13.07 1.94
C GLU A 89 -15.30 -12.70 2.49
N MET A 90 -14.80 -13.47 3.45
CA MET A 90 -13.50 -13.26 4.07
C MET A 90 -12.35 -13.34 3.04
N GLU A 91 -12.32 -14.35 2.19
CA GLU A 91 -11.32 -14.49 1.12
C GLU A 91 -11.34 -13.31 0.15
N LYS A 92 -12.52 -12.84 -0.22
CA LYS A 92 -12.69 -11.70 -1.10
C LYS A 92 -12.19 -10.39 -0.46
N LEU A 93 -12.50 -10.16 0.80
CA LEU A 93 -12.03 -9.00 1.55
C LEU A 93 -10.52 -9.05 1.75
N GLU A 94 -9.97 -10.20 2.13
CA GLU A 94 -8.51 -10.40 2.28
C GLU A 94 -7.77 -10.15 0.97
N LYS A 95 -8.29 -10.63 -0.13
CA LYS A 95 -7.69 -10.44 -1.46
C LYS A 95 -7.53 -8.97 -1.82
N TYR A 96 -8.54 -8.14 -1.56
CA TYR A 96 -8.53 -6.73 -1.97
C TYR A 96 -8.06 -5.76 -0.88
N LEU A 97 -8.27 -6.08 0.38
CA LEU A 97 -8.03 -5.18 1.51
C LEU A 97 -6.99 -5.71 2.50
N GLY A 98 -6.51 -6.93 2.32
CA GLY A 98 -5.54 -7.54 3.25
C GLY A 98 -4.25 -6.72 3.40
N GLY A 99 -3.81 -6.08 2.35
CA GLY A 99 -2.60 -5.23 2.36
C GLY A 99 -2.75 -3.91 3.11
N ILE A 100 -3.97 -3.46 3.38
CA ILE A 100 -4.28 -2.24 4.13
C ILE A 100 -5.00 -2.50 5.45
N LYS A 101 -5.01 -3.76 5.90
CA LYS A 101 -5.71 -4.20 7.10
C LYS A 101 -5.34 -3.38 8.35
N ASP A 102 -4.06 -3.08 8.51
CA ASP A 102 -3.53 -2.35 9.66
C ASP A 102 -3.39 -0.85 9.42
N MET A 103 -3.83 -0.35 8.26
CA MET A 103 -3.81 1.07 7.93
C MET A 103 -5.01 1.79 8.55
N ASP A 104 -4.80 2.43 9.67
CA ASP A 104 -5.82 3.17 10.43
C ASP A 104 -5.89 4.66 10.07
N LYS A 105 -4.90 5.18 9.35
CA LYS A 105 -4.81 6.55 8.87
C LYS A 105 -4.51 6.59 7.37
N LEU A 106 -4.83 7.70 6.71
CA LEU A 106 -4.43 7.94 5.35
C LEU A 106 -2.90 7.90 5.19
N PRO A 107 -2.37 7.32 4.10
CA PRO A 107 -0.94 7.28 3.86
C PRO A 107 -0.39 8.69 3.59
N GLY A 108 0.88 8.90 3.94
CA GLY A 108 1.58 10.15 3.65
C GLY A 108 2.08 10.26 2.21
N ALA A 109 2.23 9.14 1.52
CA ALA A 109 2.61 9.08 0.11
C ALA A 109 2.11 7.80 -0.54
N LEU A 110 1.94 7.83 -1.87
CA LEU A 110 1.70 6.66 -2.70
C LEU A 110 2.93 6.34 -3.55
N PHE A 111 3.28 5.06 -3.61
CA PHE A 111 4.20 4.53 -4.60
C PHE A 111 3.42 3.70 -5.61
N ILE A 112 3.41 4.12 -6.88
CA ILE A 112 2.58 3.52 -7.92
C ILE A 112 3.45 2.95 -9.03
N VAL A 113 3.14 1.73 -9.44
CA VAL A 113 3.68 1.11 -10.66
C VAL A 113 2.63 1.23 -11.75
N ASP A 114 2.98 1.83 -12.88
CA ASP A 114 2.08 2.12 -14.00
C ASP A 114 0.88 3.01 -13.60
N PRO A 115 1.09 4.32 -13.42
CA PRO A 115 0.02 5.25 -13.03
C PRO A 115 -1.10 5.34 -14.08
N ARG A 116 -0.84 4.98 -15.32
CA ARG A 116 -1.87 4.92 -16.37
C ARG A 116 -2.92 3.86 -16.09
N LYS A 117 -2.51 2.71 -15.56
CA LYS A 117 -3.42 1.66 -15.12
C LYS A 117 -4.14 2.04 -13.81
N GLU A 118 -3.46 2.76 -12.94
CA GLU A 118 -3.94 3.17 -11.63
C GLU A 118 -4.51 4.59 -11.60
N ARG A 119 -5.21 4.99 -12.65
CA ARG A 119 -5.74 6.36 -12.81
C ARG A 119 -6.65 6.81 -11.66
N ILE A 120 -7.44 5.90 -11.11
CA ILE A 120 -8.34 6.20 -10.00
C ILE A 120 -7.54 6.51 -8.74
N ALA A 121 -6.49 5.74 -8.46
CA ALA A 121 -5.60 5.96 -7.33
C ALA A 121 -4.88 7.32 -7.44
N VAL A 122 -4.39 7.66 -8.63
CA VAL A 122 -3.76 8.96 -8.91
C VAL A 122 -4.74 10.11 -8.68
N ALA A 123 -5.95 10.02 -9.22
CA ALA A 123 -6.97 11.05 -9.06
C ALA A 123 -7.38 11.25 -7.59
N GLU A 124 -7.55 10.17 -6.83
CA GLU A 124 -7.87 10.24 -5.41
C GLU A 124 -6.72 10.85 -4.58
N ALA A 125 -5.48 10.49 -4.87
CA ALA A 125 -4.31 11.07 -4.22
C ALA A 125 -4.18 12.57 -4.48
N HIS A 126 -4.39 13.01 -5.72
CA HIS A 126 -4.41 14.43 -6.07
C HIS A 126 -5.50 15.19 -5.31
N LYS A 127 -6.68 14.61 -5.21
CA LYS A 127 -7.81 15.22 -4.50
C LYS A 127 -7.52 15.45 -3.01
N LEU A 128 -6.71 14.60 -2.41
CA LEU A 128 -6.33 14.67 -1.00
C LEU A 128 -4.93 15.29 -0.79
N ASN A 129 -4.29 15.80 -1.84
CA ASN A 129 -2.93 16.35 -1.80
C ASN A 129 -1.89 15.36 -1.24
N ILE A 130 -2.04 14.08 -1.54
CA ILE A 130 -1.08 13.05 -1.17
C ILE A 130 -0.02 12.96 -2.29
N PRO A 131 1.27 13.12 -1.98
CA PRO A 131 2.33 13.03 -2.98
C PRO A 131 2.43 11.63 -3.59
N ILE A 132 2.71 11.57 -4.89
CA ILE A 132 2.81 10.35 -5.66
C ILE A 132 4.23 10.17 -6.17
N VAL A 133 4.80 9.01 -5.88
CA VAL A 133 6.04 8.51 -6.48
C VAL A 133 5.64 7.37 -7.43
N ALA A 134 6.00 7.44 -8.68
CA ALA A 134 5.59 6.42 -9.64
C ALA A 134 6.70 6.00 -10.59
N ILE A 135 6.73 4.71 -10.92
CA ILE A 135 7.50 4.21 -12.06
C ILE A 135 6.69 4.51 -13.31
N ILE A 136 7.26 5.31 -14.20
CA ILE A 136 6.66 5.69 -15.46
C ILE A 136 7.47 5.15 -16.64
N ASP A 137 6.77 4.62 -17.62
CA ASP A 137 7.30 4.33 -18.95
C ASP A 137 6.98 5.50 -19.90
N THR A 138 7.42 5.42 -21.14
CA THR A 138 7.30 6.46 -22.19
C THR A 138 5.88 6.93 -22.47
N ASN A 139 4.86 6.21 -22.04
CA ASN A 139 3.44 6.45 -22.30
C ASN A 139 2.67 7.20 -21.19
N CYS A 140 3.36 7.66 -20.16
CA CYS A 140 2.74 8.39 -19.06
C CYS A 140 3.07 9.87 -19.10
N ASP A 141 2.11 10.71 -18.67
CA ASP A 141 2.35 12.15 -18.47
C ASP A 141 3.10 12.36 -17.14
N PRO A 142 4.35 12.84 -17.17
CA PRO A 142 5.10 13.08 -15.95
C PRO A 142 4.52 14.22 -15.11
N ASP A 143 3.70 15.10 -15.67
CA ASP A 143 3.13 16.25 -14.96
C ASP A 143 2.05 15.84 -13.95
N GLU A 144 1.45 14.66 -14.11
CA GLU A 144 0.49 14.09 -13.15
C GLU A 144 1.14 13.47 -11.91
N ILE A 145 2.46 13.34 -11.88
CA ILE A 145 3.22 12.64 -10.85
C ILE A 145 4.19 13.60 -10.19
N ASP A 146 4.15 13.66 -8.84
CA ASP A 146 5.06 14.53 -8.08
C ASP A 146 6.52 14.11 -8.22
N TYR A 147 6.77 12.79 -8.20
CA TYR A 147 8.12 12.21 -8.28
C TYR A 147 8.15 11.06 -9.31
N PRO A 148 8.30 11.37 -10.59
CA PRO A 148 8.39 10.35 -11.64
C PRO A 148 9.75 9.63 -11.61
N ILE A 149 9.71 8.30 -11.68
CA ILE A 149 10.89 7.45 -11.81
C ILE A 149 10.84 6.82 -13.20
N PRO A 150 11.74 7.19 -14.10
CA PRO A 150 11.78 6.56 -15.42
C PRO A 150 12.21 5.10 -15.29
N GLY A 151 11.44 4.21 -15.87
CA GLY A 151 11.73 2.79 -15.84
C GLY A 151 10.75 1.97 -16.64
N ASN A 152 11.14 0.74 -16.96
CA ASN A 152 10.28 -0.19 -17.67
C ASN A 152 9.32 -0.86 -16.67
N ASP A 153 8.06 -0.48 -16.70
CA ASP A 153 7.00 -1.00 -15.83
C ASP A 153 6.47 -2.38 -16.28
N ASP A 154 6.87 -2.87 -17.46
CA ASP A 154 6.51 -4.20 -17.97
C ASP A 154 7.55 -5.28 -17.62
N ALA A 155 8.76 -4.91 -17.23
CA ALA A 155 9.82 -5.83 -16.89
C ALA A 155 9.79 -6.18 -15.39
N ILE A 156 9.49 -7.42 -15.05
CA ILE A 156 9.40 -7.90 -13.64
C ILE A 156 10.67 -7.57 -12.85
N ARG A 157 11.84 -7.75 -13.43
CA ARG A 157 13.11 -7.48 -12.77
C ARG A 157 13.33 -6.00 -12.50
N ALA A 158 12.97 -5.13 -13.45
CA ALA A 158 13.10 -3.68 -13.30
C ALA A 158 12.13 -3.16 -12.22
N VAL A 159 10.89 -3.61 -12.24
CA VAL A 159 9.88 -3.28 -11.23
C VAL A 159 10.34 -3.70 -9.84
N ARG A 160 10.82 -4.93 -9.69
CA ARG A 160 11.32 -5.46 -8.41
C ARG A 160 12.52 -4.67 -7.89
N LEU A 161 13.48 -4.34 -8.75
CA LEU A 161 14.65 -3.56 -8.38
C LEU A 161 14.27 -2.15 -7.92
N LEU A 162 13.43 -1.45 -8.65
CA LEU A 162 13.03 -0.09 -8.32
C LEU A 162 12.14 -0.05 -7.06
N THR A 163 11.21 -0.98 -6.94
CA THR A 163 10.37 -1.12 -5.73
C THR A 163 11.23 -1.45 -4.50
N GLY A 164 12.19 -2.34 -4.65
CA GLY A 164 13.15 -2.69 -3.59
C GLY A 164 13.98 -1.49 -3.13
N LYS A 165 14.43 -0.65 -4.04
CA LYS A 165 15.15 0.59 -3.68
C LYS A 165 14.28 1.59 -2.92
N ILE A 166 13.00 1.69 -3.25
CA ILE A 166 12.06 2.52 -2.50
C ILE A 166 11.83 1.95 -1.11
N ALA A 167 11.63 0.64 -0.99
CA ALA A 167 11.48 -0.03 0.31
C ALA A 167 12.72 0.16 1.19
N ASP A 168 13.91 0.00 0.65
CA ASP A 168 15.17 0.22 1.36
C ASP A 168 15.33 1.68 1.83
N ALA A 169 14.95 2.65 1.00
CA ALA A 169 14.97 4.07 1.38
C ALA A 169 13.99 4.39 2.53
N ILE A 170 12.82 3.75 2.56
CA ILE A 170 11.84 3.88 3.63
C ILE A 170 12.39 3.29 4.94
N ILE A 171 13.01 2.10 4.88
CA ILE A 171 13.63 1.44 6.03
C ILE A 171 14.74 2.30 6.62
N GLU A 172 15.62 2.85 5.77
CA GLU A 172 16.70 3.75 6.20
C GLU A 172 16.16 5.03 6.86
N GLY A 173 15.09 5.62 6.32
CA GLY A 173 14.44 6.81 6.89
C GLY A 173 13.93 6.54 8.30
N ARG A 174 13.23 5.43 8.50
CA ARG A 174 12.71 5.01 9.83
C ARG A 174 13.81 4.71 10.84
N GLN A 175 14.92 4.12 10.41
CA GLN A 175 16.07 3.89 11.29
C GLN A 175 16.75 5.19 11.72
N GLY A 176 16.80 6.19 10.84
CA GLY A 176 17.28 7.53 11.16
C GLY A 176 16.46 8.20 12.25
N GLU A 177 15.15 8.19 12.13
CA GLU A 177 14.22 8.73 13.14
C GLU A 177 14.36 8.04 14.50
N ALA A 178 14.46 6.71 14.51
CA ALA A 178 14.64 5.96 15.74
C ALA A 178 15.99 6.30 16.45
N ALA A 179 17.03 6.55 15.68
CA ALA A 179 18.33 6.96 16.22
C ALA A 179 18.31 8.37 16.79
N GLU A 180 17.60 9.29 16.12
CA GLU A 180 17.43 10.68 16.58
C GLU A 180 16.57 10.75 17.85
N ALA A 181 15.45 10.03 17.90
CA ALA A 181 14.59 9.95 19.08
C ALA A 181 15.30 9.42 20.33
N VAL A 182 16.16 8.40 20.15
CA VAL A 182 16.99 7.86 21.24
C VAL A 182 18.05 8.87 21.69
N ALA A 183 18.59 9.68 20.79
CA ALA A 183 19.56 10.73 21.12
C ALA A 183 18.93 11.92 21.87
N GLU A 184 17.67 12.26 21.57
CA GLU A 184 16.93 13.31 22.27
C GLU A 184 16.49 12.89 23.68
N ASP A 185 16.12 11.60 23.89
CA ASP A 185 15.77 11.06 25.20
C ASP A 185 17.01 10.87 26.13
N ALA A 186 18.21 10.85 25.59
CA ALA A 186 19.46 10.67 26.33
C ALA A 186 20.18 11.99 26.72
N GLY A 187 19.63 13.15 26.36
CA GLY A 187 20.16 14.48 26.66
C GLY A 187 19.36 15.20 27.71
#